data_1ef0d55d33a52770b0c19121bea6f86a
#
_entry.id   1ef0d55d33a52770b0c19121bea6f86a
#
_cell.length_a   1.000
_cell.length_b   1.000
_cell.length_c   1.000
_cell.angle_alpha   90.00
_cell.angle_beta   90.00
_cell.angle_gamma   90.00
#
_symmetry.space_group_name_H-M   'P 1'
#
loop_
_entity.id
_entity.type
_entity.pdbx_description
1 polymer ?
#
loop_
_entity_poly.entity_id
_entity_poly.type
_entity_poly.pdbx_seq_one_letter_code
_entity_poly.pdbx_strand_id
1 'polypeptide(L)'
;NDRLDAANKILDIVELQGWGNKFAHELSGGMQQRVGLARALAADPEFLLMDEPFSALDPLIRRQLQSEFIKLSKQMKKTTVFITHDLDEAVREEHRIAIMRDGKVIQIGTPEQIVVSPADDYVADFVKGISRLKVVQAKTIMQNIAKYESINGKLENDLPSVDEYELLSKLIEVSKSNQKSLIVKDNNQKNIGVITQSDLLKAVIEGSDG
;
A
#
# COMPACT_ATOMS: atom_id res chain seq x y z
N ASN A 1 3.09 -17.10 -34.08
CA ASN A 1 2.71 -15.73 -33.83
C ASN A 1 2.31 -15.48 -32.38
N ASP A 2 1.72 -16.49 -31.69
CA ASP A 2 1.29 -16.31 -30.29
C ASP A 2 2.42 -15.82 -29.32
N ARG A 3 3.67 -16.24 -29.58
CA ARG A 3 4.83 -15.82 -28.77
C ARG A 3 5.21 -14.34 -28.96
N LEU A 4 5.15 -13.87 -30.21
CA LEU A 4 5.42 -12.45 -30.52
C LEU A 4 4.31 -11.55 -29.96
N ASP A 5 3.08 -11.99 -30.03
CA ASP A 5 1.93 -11.25 -29.50
C ASP A 5 1.99 -11.17 -27.98
N ALA A 6 2.39 -12.27 -27.30
CA ALA A 6 2.62 -12.27 -25.87
C ALA A 6 3.79 -11.35 -25.46
N ALA A 7 4.92 -11.41 -26.21
CA ALA A 7 6.06 -10.53 -25.96
C ALA A 7 5.70 -9.06 -26.14
N ASN A 8 4.95 -8.71 -27.19
CA ASN A 8 4.53 -7.33 -27.43
C ASN A 8 3.62 -6.83 -26.32
N LYS A 9 2.68 -7.64 -25.82
CA LYS A 9 1.84 -7.27 -24.66
C LYS A 9 2.68 -6.94 -23.43
N ILE A 10 3.72 -7.73 -23.15
CA ILE A 10 4.60 -7.45 -22.01
C ILE A 10 5.42 -6.19 -22.26
N LEU A 11 5.93 -5.97 -23.48
CA LEU A 11 6.63 -4.73 -23.83
C LEU A 11 5.72 -3.50 -23.68
N ASP A 12 4.44 -3.62 -24.00
CA ASP A 12 3.45 -2.54 -23.79
C ASP A 12 3.30 -2.20 -22.29
N ILE A 13 3.22 -3.22 -21.44
CA ILE A 13 3.09 -3.06 -19.99
C ILE A 13 4.27 -2.32 -19.39
N VAL A 14 5.49 -2.61 -19.86
CA VAL A 14 6.72 -1.95 -19.36
C VAL A 14 7.10 -0.71 -20.17
N GLU A 15 6.20 -0.19 -21.01
CA GLU A 15 6.39 1.02 -21.83
C GLU A 15 7.63 0.95 -22.75
N LEU A 16 7.81 -0.18 -23.40
CA LEU A 16 8.86 -0.41 -24.39
C LEU A 16 8.30 -0.70 -25.79
N GLN A 17 7.11 -0.15 -26.13
CA GLN A 17 6.55 -0.25 -27.48
C GLN A 17 7.54 0.32 -28.50
N GLY A 18 7.69 -0.40 -29.62
CA GLY A 18 8.59 -0.01 -30.71
C GLY A 18 10.08 -0.30 -30.47
N TRP A 19 10.45 -0.74 -29.27
CA TRP A 19 11.86 -1.06 -28.93
C TRP A 19 12.18 -2.55 -29.03
N GLY A 20 11.24 -3.40 -29.43
CA GLY A 20 11.40 -4.85 -29.51
C GLY A 20 12.50 -5.35 -30.45
N ASN A 21 12.94 -4.53 -31.43
CA ASN A 21 14.02 -4.84 -32.36
C ASN A 21 15.40 -4.30 -31.93
N LYS A 22 15.49 -3.71 -30.74
CA LYS A 22 16.73 -3.15 -30.21
C LYS A 22 17.43 -4.13 -29.27
N PHE A 23 18.77 -4.11 -29.32
CA PHE A 23 19.56 -4.86 -28.35
C PHE A 23 19.67 -4.09 -27.01
N ALA A 24 19.88 -4.82 -25.91
CA ALA A 24 19.94 -4.22 -24.58
C ALA A 24 21.00 -3.10 -24.46
N HIS A 25 22.14 -3.22 -25.11
CA HIS A 25 23.19 -2.21 -25.10
C HIS A 25 22.84 -0.91 -25.86
N GLU A 26 21.79 -0.91 -26.69
CA GLU A 26 21.28 0.27 -27.39
C GLU A 26 20.25 1.05 -26.53
N LEU A 27 19.89 0.50 -25.36
CA LEU A 27 18.87 1.04 -24.46
C LEU A 27 19.50 1.81 -23.29
N SER A 28 18.79 2.81 -22.79
CA SER A 28 19.20 3.49 -21.53
C SER A 28 19.13 2.53 -20.33
N GLY A 29 19.82 2.85 -19.23
CA GLY A 29 19.82 2.02 -18.02
C GLY A 29 18.41 1.72 -17.49
N GLY A 30 17.52 2.72 -17.47
CA GLY A 30 16.13 2.52 -17.09
C GLY A 30 15.36 1.62 -18.06
N MET A 31 15.60 1.73 -19.38
CA MET A 31 14.99 0.82 -20.35
C MET A 31 15.52 -0.61 -20.21
N GLN A 32 16.82 -0.79 -19.91
CA GLN A 32 17.39 -2.12 -19.62
C GLN A 32 16.73 -2.76 -18.39
N GLN A 33 16.47 -1.97 -17.34
CA GLN A 33 15.77 -2.44 -16.15
C GLN A 33 14.32 -2.87 -16.47
N ARG A 34 13.60 -2.11 -17.31
CA ARG A 34 12.27 -2.50 -17.81
C ARG A 34 12.31 -3.78 -18.65
N VAL A 35 13.36 -3.99 -19.46
CA VAL A 35 13.57 -5.26 -20.17
C VAL A 35 13.76 -6.40 -19.19
N GLY A 36 14.50 -6.21 -18.10
CA GLY A 36 14.64 -7.19 -17.03
C GLY A 36 13.29 -7.59 -16.43
N LEU A 37 12.45 -6.60 -16.11
CA LEU A 37 11.09 -6.81 -15.61
C LEU A 37 10.22 -7.54 -16.64
N ALA A 38 10.24 -7.12 -17.91
CA ALA A 38 9.51 -7.77 -19.00
C ALA A 38 9.89 -9.24 -19.16
N ARG A 39 11.19 -9.58 -19.07
CA ARG A 39 11.68 -10.96 -19.12
C ARG A 39 11.16 -11.81 -17.96
N ALA A 40 11.18 -11.26 -16.75
CA ALA A 40 10.66 -11.95 -15.56
C ALA A 40 9.15 -12.25 -15.69
N LEU A 41 8.38 -11.28 -16.17
CA LEU A 41 6.94 -11.43 -16.39
C LEU A 41 6.59 -12.38 -17.55
N ALA A 42 7.37 -12.36 -18.63
CA ALA A 42 7.13 -13.20 -19.80
C ALA A 42 7.32 -14.70 -19.53
N ALA A 43 8.09 -15.06 -18.51
CA ALA A 43 8.28 -16.45 -18.09
C ALA A 43 7.05 -17.01 -17.35
N ASP A 44 6.07 -16.20 -17.01
CA ASP A 44 4.85 -16.55 -16.25
C ASP A 44 5.11 -17.43 -15.02
N PRO A 45 6.06 -17.08 -14.12
CA PRO A 45 6.45 -17.90 -12.99
C PRO A 45 5.36 -17.92 -11.90
N GLU A 46 5.33 -18.96 -11.05
CA GLU A 46 4.48 -18.98 -9.87
C GLU A 46 4.99 -18.03 -8.77
N PHE A 47 6.32 -17.89 -8.66
CA PHE A 47 7.00 -17.03 -7.71
C PHE A 47 7.88 -16.03 -8.46
N LEU A 48 7.77 -14.76 -8.11
CA LEU A 48 8.56 -13.69 -8.67
C LEU A 48 9.42 -13.07 -7.58
N LEU A 49 10.75 -13.13 -7.78
CA LEU A 49 11.72 -12.50 -6.87
C LEU A 49 12.28 -11.26 -7.55
N MET A 50 12.13 -10.11 -6.92
CA MET A 50 12.61 -8.85 -7.46
C MET A 50 13.46 -8.12 -6.43
N ASP A 51 14.65 -7.76 -6.84
CA ASP A 51 15.61 -7.01 -6.04
C ASP A 51 15.77 -5.61 -6.65
N GLU A 52 15.24 -4.60 -5.95
CA GLU A 52 15.23 -3.19 -6.34
C GLU A 52 14.84 -2.92 -7.81
N PRO A 53 13.72 -3.48 -8.32
CA PRO A 53 13.41 -3.48 -9.74
C PRO A 53 13.18 -2.08 -10.34
N PHE A 54 12.96 -1.06 -9.51
CA PHE A 54 12.67 0.31 -9.95
C PHE A 54 13.73 1.34 -9.54
N SER A 55 14.85 0.92 -8.95
CA SER A 55 15.86 1.81 -8.37
C SER A 55 16.54 2.75 -9.41
N ALA A 56 16.76 2.27 -10.63
CA ALA A 56 17.41 3.04 -11.70
C ALA A 56 16.46 3.93 -12.52
N LEU A 57 15.19 4.05 -12.09
CA LEU A 57 14.17 4.86 -12.79
C LEU A 57 14.05 6.25 -12.18
N ASP A 58 13.72 7.23 -13.01
CA ASP A 58 13.29 8.53 -12.53
C ASP A 58 11.99 8.44 -11.71
N PRO A 59 11.73 9.40 -10.78
CA PRO A 59 10.60 9.27 -9.84
C PRO A 59 9.22 9.20 -10.50
N LEU A 60 9.02 9.83 -11.67
CA LEU A 60 7.72 9.83 -12.36
C LEU A 60 7.45 8.46 -12.98
N ILE A 61 8.41 7.96 -13.75
CA ILE A 61 8.34 6.66 -14.43
C ILE A 61 8.29 5.54 -13.39
N ARG A 62 9.05 5.65 -12.29
CA ARG A 62 9.02 4.69 -11.18
C ARG A 62 7.60 4.52 -10.65
N ARG A 63 6.90 5.61 -10.28
CA ARG A 63 5.52 5.56 -9.76
C ARG A 63 4.54 4.93 -10.76
N GLN A 64 4.71 5.24 -12.04
CA GLN A 64 3.84 4.71 -13.09
C GLN A 64 4.02 3.20 -13.24
N LEU A 65 5.27 2.73 -13.37
CA LEU A 65 5.57 1.31 -13.50
C LEU A 65 5.21 0.50 -12.25
N GLN A 66 5.40 1.06 -11.06
CA GLN A 66 4.91 0.47 -9.81
C GLN A 66 3.40 0.24 -9.87
N SER A 67 2.64 1.28 -10.23
CA SER A 67 1.18 1.18 -10.33
C SER A 67 0.72 0.14 -11.35
N GLU A 68 1.39 0.05 -12.51
CA GLU A 68 1.11 -0.96 -13.52
C GLU A 68 1.49 -2.37 -13.05
N PHE A 69 2.65 -2.50 -12.38
CA PHE A 69 3.09 -3.76 -11.81
C PHE A 69 2.12 -4.28 -10.74
N ILE A 70 1.63 -3.43 -9.83
CA ILE A 70 0.63 -3.79 -8.81
C ILE A 70 -0.64 -4.33 -9.47
N LYS A 71 -1.17 -3.62 -10.48
CA LYS A 71 -2.35 -4.06 -11.21
C LYS A 71 -2.13 -5.43 -11.86
N LEU A 72 -0.98 -5.61 -12.51
CA LEU A 72 -0.61 -6.85 -13.16
C LEU A 72 -0.44 -8.00 -12.18
N SER A 73 0.28 -7.79 -11.07
CA SER A 73 0.49 -8.77 -10.01
C SER A 73 -0.84 -9.27 -9.42
N LYS A 74 -1.78 -8.35 -9.17
CA LYS A 74 -3.14 -8.69 -8.73
C LYS A 74 -3.89 -9.54 -9.76
N GLN A 75 -3.79 -9.22 -11.05
CA GLN A 75 -4.44 -9.96 -12.13
C GLN A 75 -3.84 -11.37 -12.31
N MET A 76 -2.52 -11.48 -12.22
CA MET A 76 -1.81 -12.74 -12.40
C MET A 76 -1.93 -13.67 -11.18
N LYS A 77 -2.35 -13.16 -10.02
CA LYS A 77 -2.43 -13.92 -8.74
C LYS A 77 -1.13 -14.63 -8.39
N LYS A 78 0.02 -13.99 -8.64
CA LYS A 78 1.35 -14.54 -8.39
C LYS A 78 1.84 -14.16 -7.00
N THR A 79 2.66 -15.02 -6.41
CA THR A 79 3.38 -14.66 -5.20
C THR A 79 4.65 -13.89 -5.58
N THR A 80 4.74 -12.66 -5.13
CA THR A 80 5.90 -11.80 -5.39
C THR A 80 6.65 -11.50 -4.09
N VAL A 81 7.95 -11.69 -4.10
CA VAL A 81 8.87 -11.19 -3.08
C VAL A 81 9.59 -10.00 -3.67
N PHE A 82 9.41 -8.85 -3.06
CA PHE A 82 9.90 -7.57 -3.53
C PHE A 82 10.88 -7.01 -2.51
N ILE A 83 12.12 -6.79 -2.91
CA ILE A 83 13.14 -6.16 -2.06
C ILE A 83 13.28 -4.71 -2.48
N THR A 84 13.15 -3.81 -1.53
CA THR A 84 13.30 -2.37 -1.73
C THR A 84 13.86 -1.71 -0.47
N HIS A 85 14.58 -0.61 -0.65
CA HIS A 85 14.95 0.30 0.43
C HIS A 85 13.97 1.48 0.55
N ASP A 86 12.99 1.57 -0.35
CA ASP A 86 11.96 2.61 -0.35
C ASP A 86 10.69 2.08 0.37
N LEU A 87 10.47 2.58 1.59
CA LEU A 87 9.34 2.16 2.41
C LEU A 87 8.00 2.63 1.85
N ASP A 88 7.94 3.81 1.20
CA ASP A 88 6.73 4.27 0.50
C ASP A 88 6.32 3.29 -0.60
N GLU A 89 7.29 2.66 -1.24
CA GLU A 89 7.08 1.61 -2.22
C GLU A 89 6.48 0.36 -1.56
N ALA A 90 7.11 -0.14 -0.48
CA ALA A 90 6.64 -1.33 0.24
C ALA A 90 5.21 -1.16 0.78
N VAL A 91 4.85 0.02 1.28
CA VAL A 91 3.53 0.32 1.86
C VAL A 91 2.41 0.32 0.82
N ARG A 92 2.70 0.68 -0.44
CA ARG A 92 1.68 0.72 -1.52
C ARG A 92 1.23 -0.65 -2.00
N GLU A 93 2.05 -1.67 -1.79
CA GLU A 93 1.81 -3.03 -2.31
C GLU A 93 0.74 -3.81 -1.54
N GLU A 94 0.16 -3.25 -0.46
CA GLU A 94 -0.95 -3.80 0.35
C GLU A 94 -0.74 -5.22 0.91
N HIS A 95 0.49 -5.74 0.93
CA HIS A 95 0.77 -7.09 1.42
C HIS A 95 1.50 -7.06 2.77
N ARG A 96 2.37 -8.01 3.00
CA ARG A 96 3.16 -8.08 4.21
C ARG A 96 4.55 -7.49 3.97
N ILE A 97 5.01 -6.71 4.92
CA ILE A 97 6.35 -6.13 4.92
C ILE A 97 7.20 -6.92 5.93
N ALA A 98 8.41 -7.29 5.51
CA ALA A 98 9.44 -7.82 6.39
C ALA A 98 10.56 -6.78 6.50
N ILE A 99 10.77 -6.22 7.69
CA ILE A 99 11.90 -5.33 7.96
C ILE A 99 13.08 -6.18 8.40
N MET A 100 14.21 -5.98 7.73
CA MET A 100 15.43 -6.71 7.97
C MET A 100 16.56 -5.78 8.42
N ARG A 101 17.41 -6.29 9.33
CA ARG A 101 18.63 -5.64 9.78
C ARG A 101 19.70 -6.69 10.04
N ASP A 102 20.91 -6.48 9.55
CA ASP A 102 22.06 -7.36 9.75
C ASP A 102 21.75 -8.85 9.41
N GLY A 103 21.04 -9.09 8.30
CA GLY A 103 20.66 -10.43 7.84
C GLY A 103 19.55 -11.10 8.66
N LYS A 104 18.92 -10.40 9.61
CA LYS A 104 17.84 -10.93 10.45
C LYS A 104 16.55 -10.20 10.17
N VAL A 105 15.43 -10.91 10.21
CA VAL A 105 14.10 -10.33 10.17
C VAL A 105 13.77 -9.78 11.56
N ILE A 106 13.52 -8.47 11.66
CA ILE A 106 13.19 -7.78 12.91
C ILE A 106 11.68 -7.79 13.13
N GLN A 107 10.90 -7.48 12.09
CA GLN A 107 9.45 -7.48 12.16
C GLN A 107 8.84 -7.90 10.83
N ILE A 108 7.72 -8.63 10.91
CA ILE A 108 6.85 -8.93 9.76
C ILE A 108 5.44 -8.53 10.11
N GLY A 109 4.81 -7.72 9.26
CA GLY A 109 3.43 -7.28 9.47
C GLY A 109 2.80 -6.69 8.22
N THR A 110 1.54 -6.28 8.33
CA THR A 110 0.94 -5.38 7.33
C THR A 110 1.58 -3.99 7.42
N PRO A 111 1.49 -3.16 6.37
CA PRO A 111 1.95 -1.77 6.44
C PRO A 111 1.45 -1.04 7.70
N GLU A 112 0.18 -1.21 8.01
CA GLU A 112 -0.43 -0.60 9.20
C GLU A 112 0.20 -1.11 10.51
N GLN A 113 0.38 -2.44 10.66
CA GLN A 113 0.99 -3.01 11.86
C GLN A 113 2.41 -2.50 12.09
N ILE A 114 3.19 -2.37 11.01
CA ILE A 114 4.57 -1.86 11.08
C ILE A 114 4.60 -0.39 11.53
N VAL A 115 3.67 0.42 11.01
CA VAL A 115 3.63 1.88 11.30
C VAL A 115 3.01 2.18 12.67
N VAL A 116 1.98 1.42 13.09
CA VAL A 116 1.25 1.68 14.35
C VAL A 116 1.91 1.02 15.55
N SER A 117 2.56 -0.13 15.35
CA SER A 117 3.16 -0.94 16.42
C SER A 117 4.55 -1.43 16.02
N PRO A 118 5.54 -0.52 15.89
CA PRO A 118 6.92 -0.88 15.59
C PRO A 118 7.50 -1.76 16.70
N ALA A 119 8.26 -2.80 16.32
CA ALA A 119 8.81 -3.79 17.25
C ALA A 119 9.93 -3.23 18.13
N ASP A 120 10.69 -2.27 17.63
CA ASP A 120 11.80 -1.60 18.33
C ASP A 120 12.03 -0.20 17.76
N ASP A 121 12.99 0.52 18.36
CA ASP A 121 13.35 1.90 17.96
C ASP A 121 13.87 1.95 16.51
N TYR A 122 14.53 0.90 16.03
CA TYR A 122 15.00 0.85 14.65
C TYR A 122 13.83 0.84 13.67
N VAL A 123 12.80 0.02 13.92
CA VAL A 123 11.59 -0.01 13.09
C VAL A 123 10.85 1.31 13.21
N ALA A 124 10.73 1.88 14.42
CA ALA A 124 10.09 3.17 14.64
C ALA A 124 10.77 4.28 13.83
N ASP A 125 12.10 4.36 13.86
CA ASP A 125 12.88 5.32 13.05
C ASP A 125 12.71 5.08 11.55
N PHE A 126 12.66 3.82 11.12
CA PHE A 126 12.50 3.46 9.72
C PHE A 126 11.15 3.91 9.14
N VAL A 127 10.07 3.89 9.95
CA VAL A 127 8.72 4.25 9.51
C VAL A 127 8.34 5.72 9.71
N LYS A 128 9.18 6.54 10.33
CA LYS A 128 8.90 7.97 10.60
C LYS A 128 8.45 8.78 9.38
N GLY A 129 8.94 8.44 8.19
CA GLY A 129 8.56 9.11 6.94
C GLY A 129 7.19 8.74 6.38
N ILE A 130 6.56 7.69 6.91
CA ILE A 130 5.31 7.17 6.36
C ILE A 130 4.11 7.93 6.92
N SER A 131 3.33 8.49 6.00
CA SER A 131 2.08 9.16 6.38
C SER A 131 1.04 8.16 6.89
N ARG A 132 0.68 8.25 8.17
CA ARG A 132 -0.41 7.47 8.79
C ARG A 132 -1.74 7.60 8.03
N LEU A 133 -1.95 8.72 7.35
CA LEU A 133 -3.14 8.95 6.51
C LEU A 133 -3.32 7.91 5.41
N LYS A 134 -2.23 7.28 4.96
CA LYS A 134 -2.21 6.32 3.86
C LYS A 134 -2.24 4.85 4.31
N VAL A 135 -2.09 4.57 5.60
CA VAL A 135 -1.96 3.19 6.10
C VAL A 135 -2.94 2.85 7.22
N VAL A 136 -3.28 3.83 8.09
CA VAL A 136 -4.18 3.58 9.21
C VAL A 136 -5.62 3.46 8.71
N GLN A 137 -6.31 2.41 9.16
CA GLN A 137 -7.66 2.05 8.77
C GLN A 137 -8.68 2.35 9.86
N ALA A 138 -9.96 2.46 9.47
CA ALA A 138 -11.06 2.75 10.39
C ALA A 138 -11.13 1.78 11.57
N LYS A 139 -10.94 0.46 11.32
CA LYS A 139 -10.97 -0.58 12.36
C LYS A 139 -9.93 -0.40 13.46
N THR A 140 -8.82 0.26 13.17
CA THR A 140 -7.71 0.46 14.13
C THR A 140 -7.99 1.59 15.10
N ILE A 141 -8.73 2.61 14.67
CA ILE A 141 -9.01 3.81 15.46
C ILE A 141 -10.44 3.88 16.01
N MET A 142 -11.32 2.99 15.55
CA MET A 142 -12.70 2.96 16.04
C MET A 142 -12.78 2.53 17.50
N GLN A 143 -13.73 3.10 18.22
CA GLN A 143 -14.12 2.63 19.54
C GLN A 143 -15.38 1.74 19.45
N ASN A 144 -15.52 0.86 20.45
CA ASN A 144 -16.69 0.00 20.56
C ASN A 144 -17.97 0.83 20.73
N ILE A 145 -19.08 0.44 20.07
CA ILE A 145 -20.37 1.13 20.13
C ILE A 145 -20.86 1.29 21.56
N ALA A 146 -20.79 0.23 22.38
CA ALA A 146 -21.23 0.29 23.79
C ALA A 146 -20.41 1.30 24.60
N LYS A 147 -19.11 1.41 24.36
CA LYS A 147 -18.26 2.42 24.99
C LYS A 147 -18.66 3.83 24.55
N TYR A 148 -18.90 4.03 23.24
CA TYR A 148 -19.37 5.32 22.74
C TYR A 148 -20.68 5.74 23.36
N GLU A 149 -21.68 4.83 23.40
CA GLU A 149 -23.01 5.10 23.94
C GLU A 149 -23.02 5.38 25.44
N SER A 150 -22.08 4.80 26.20
CA SER A 150 -21.92 5.07 27.62
C SER A 150 -21.47 6.51 27.92
N ILE A 151 -20.77 7.16 26.97
CA ILE A 151 -20.20 8.49 27.13
C ILE A 151 -21.09 9.55 26.45
N ASN A 152 -21.58 9.25 25.23
CA ASN A 152 -22.24 10.22 24.36
C ASN A 152 -23.75 10.02 24.22
N GLY A 153 -24.33 8.98 24.85
CA GLY A 153 -25.72 8.60 24.66
C GLY A 153 -25.93 7.70 23.42
N LYS A 154 -27.20 7.37 23.15
CA LYS A 154 -27.55 6.48 22.04
C LYS A 154 -27.05 6.98 20.70
N LEU A 155 -26.63 6.03 19.87
CA LEU A 155 -26.17 6.30 18.51
C LEU A 155 -27.28 7.02 17.70
N GLU A 156 -26.92 8.14 17.06
CA GLU A 156 -27.84 8.84 16.16
C GLU A 156 -28.05 8.01 14.89
N ASN A 157 -29.30 7.99 14.37
CA ASN A 157 -29.65 7.21 13.17
C ASN A 157 -29.11 7.82 11.87
N ASP A 158 -28.62 9.07 11.89
CA ASP A 158 -28.19 9.84 10.70
C ASP A 158 -26.67 10.10 10.70
N LEU A 159 -25.88 9.17 11.19
CA LEU A 159 -24.46 9.25 11.14
C LEU A 159 -23.92 8.70 9.81
N PRO A 160 -22.94 9.36 9.18
CA PRO A 160 -22.30 8.84 7.99
C PRO A 160 -21.57 7.54 8.31
N SER A 161 -21.64 6.58 7.39
CA SER A 161 -20.99 5.28 7.56
C SER A 161 -19.78 5.11 6.64
N VAL A 162 -18.79 4.39 7.12
CA VAL A 162 -17.54 4.06 6.43
C VAL A 162 -17.26 2.56 6.57
N ASP A 163 -16.48 2.01 5.65
CA ASP A 163 -16.00 0.62 5.71
C ASP A 163 -14.89 0.48 6.78
N GLU A 164 -14.78 -0.71 7.38
CA GLU A 164 -13.76 -1.00 8.40
C GLU A 164 -12.32 -0.88 7.89
N TYR A 165 -12.11 -1.05 6.58
CA TYR A 165 -10.79 -0.93 5.93
C TYR A 165 -10.56 0.46 5.30
N GLU A 166 -11.48 1.41 5.46
CA GLU A 166 -11.32 2.75 4.91
C GLU A 166 -10.14 3.49 5.55
N LEU A 167 -9.35 4.17 4.75
CA LEU A 167 -8.12 4.84 5.18
C LEU A 167 -8.40 6.14 5.93
N LEU A 168 -7.52 6.49 6.88
CA LEU A 168 -7.61 7.69 7.71
C LEU A 168 -7.79 8.97 6.87
N SER A 169 -7.14 9.08 5.71
CA SER A 169 -7.32 10.21 4.78
C SER A 169 -8.79 10.39 4.36
N LYS A 170 -9.47 9.28 4.02
CA LYS A 170 -10.88 9.29 3.61
C LYS A 170 -11.81 9.56 4.79
N LEU A 171 -11.51 9.00 5.96
CA LEU A 171 -12.26 9.26 7.19
C LEU A 171 -12.29 10.75 7.53
N ILE A 172 -11.14 11.44 7.39
CA ILE A 172 -11.04 12.88 7.60
C ILE A 172 -11.87 13.65 6.57
N GLU A 173 -11.83 13.24 5.29
CA GLU A 173 -12.62 13.87 4.22
C GLU A 173 -14.12 13.78 4.52
N VAL A 174 -14.62 12.59 4.88
CA VAL A 174 -16.02 12.35 5.23
C VAL A 174 -16.42 13.14 6.48
N SER A 175 -15.56 13.16 7.51
CA SER A 175 -15.80 13.90 8.75
C SER A 175 -15.86 15.41 8.54
N LYS A 176 -15.01 15.98 7.65
CA LYS A 176 -15.05 17.41 7.30
C LYS A 176 -16.40 17.83 6.71
N SER A 177 -16.98 16.99 5.88
CA SER A 177 -18.23 17.30 5.18
C SER A 177 -19.45 17.31 6.13
N ASN A 178 -19.40 16.55 7.22
CA ASN A 178 -20.57 16.30 8.07
C ASN A 178 -20.41 16.79 9.52
N GLN A 179 -19.19 17.05 9.99
CA GLN A 179 -18.86 17.42 11.38
C GLN A 179 -19.46 16.48 12.46
N LYS A 180 -19.80 15.25 12.08
CA LYS A 180 -20.41 14.21 12.92
C LYS A 180 -19.41 13.06 13.15
N SER A 181 -19.70 12.22 14.15
CA SER A 181 -19.03 10.92 14.29
C SER A 181 -19.35 10.03 13.10
N LEU A 182 -18.47 9.05 12.82
CA LEU A 182 -18.60 8.09 11.72
C LEU A 182 -18.98 6.71 12.27
N ILE A 183 -19.94 6.05 11.67
CA ILE A 183 -20.24 4.64 11.96
C ILE A 183 -19.32 3.77 11.10
N VAL A 184 -18.62 2.82 11.74
CA VAL A 184 -17.83 1.82 11.04
C VAL A 184 -18.65 0.57 10.81
N LYS A 185 -18.67 0.09 9.57
CA LYS A 185 -19.39 -1.11 9.14
C LYS A 185 -18.44 -2.19 8.68
N ASP A 186 -18.78 -3.45 8.95
CA ASP A 186 -18.09 -4.62 8.40
C ASP A 186 -18.56 -4.93 6.97
N ASN A 187 -17.95 -5.96 6.36
CA ASN A 187 -18.30 -6.44 5.03
C ASN A 187 -19.78 -6.89 4.90
N ASN A 188 -20.45 -7.19 6.03
CA ASN A 188 -21.86 -7.57 6.09
C ASN A 188 -22.78 -6.37 6.35
N GLN A 189 -22.27 -5.15 6.27
CA GLN A 189 -23.01 -3.90 6.55
C GLN A 189 -23.50 -3.77 8.01
N LYS A 190 -22.92 -4.54 8.95
CA LYS A 190 -23.22 -4.45 10.38
C LYS A 190 -22.38 -3.35 11.01
N ASN A 191 -22.98 -2.54 11.86
CA ASN A 191 -22.25 -1.54 12.65
C ASN A 191 -21.38 -2.22 13.68
N ILE A 192 -20.05 -1.99 13.61
CA ILE A 192 -19.05 -2.63 14.47
C ILE A 192 -18.30 -1.63 15.35
N GLY A 193 -18.35 -0.35 15.02
CA GLY A 193 -17.64 0.70 15.78
C GLY A 193 -18.09 2.11 15.44
N VAL A 194 -17.54 3.06 16.17
CA VAL A 194 -17.75 4.50 15.97
C VAL A 194 -16.41 5.22 16.03
N ILE A 195 -16.22 6.20 15.18
CA ILE A 195 -15.04 7.07 15.17
C ILE A 195 -15.50 8.50 15.43
N THR A 196 -14.98 9.11 16.49
CA THR A 196 -15.22 10.52 16.82
C THR A 196 -14.16 11.43 16.20
N GLN A 197 -14.42 12.74 16.17
CA GLN A 197 -13.40 13.72 15.75
C GLN A 197 -12.14 13.65 16.64
N SER A 198 -12.30 13.35 17.93
CA SER A 198 -11.17 13.17 18.85
C SER A 198 -10.32 11.96 18.48
N ASP A 199 -10.94 10.85 18.03
CA ASP A 199 -10.22 9.66 17.57
C ASP A 199 -9.42 9.95 16.29
N LEU A 200 -10.01 10.70 15.36
CA LEU A 200 -9.33 11.14 14.14
C LEU A 200 -8.13 12.05 14.47
N LEU A 201 -8.31 13.03 15.35
CA LEU A 201 -7.23 13.92 15.74
C LEU A 201 -6.08 13.16 16.43
N LYS A 202 -6.38 12.25 17.36
CA LYS A 202 -5.38 11.39 17.99
C LYS A 202 -4.60 10.59 16.96
N ALA A 203 -5.29 9.92 16.02
CA ALA A 203 -4.66 9.11 14.99
C ALA A 203 -3.70 9.91 14.09
N VAL A 204 -3.98 11.20 13.88
CA VAL A 204 -3.10 12.11 13.14
C VAL A 204 -1.90 12.55 13.98
N ILE A 205 -2.14 12.96 15.26
CA ILE A 205 -1.10 13.52 16.12
C ILE A 205 -0.09 12.46 16.57
N GLU A 206 -0.54 11.26 16.94
CA GLU A 206 0.34 10.16 17.35
C GLU A 206 1.38 9.76 16.31
N GLY A 207 1.27 10.26 15.08
CA GLY A 207 2.25 10.11 14.01
C GLY A 207 3.10 11.36 13.74
N SER A 208 2.85 12.47 14.45
CA SER A 208 3.57 13.73 14.26
C SER A 208 4.63 14.02 15.33
N ASP A 209 4.67 13.20 16.40
CA ASP A 209 5.65 13.34 17.51
C ASP A 209 6.92 12.51 17.27
N GLY A 210 7.46 12.56 16.03
CA GLY A 210 8.70 11.88 15.64
C GLY A 210 9.68 12.80 14.93
#